data_0fa7853be0f38903c646aed6cc90d73b
#
_entry.id   0fa7853be0f38903c646aed6cc90d73b
#
_cell.length_a   1.000
_cell.length_b   1.000
_cell.length_c   1.000
_cell.angle_alpha   90.00
_cell.angle_beta   90.00
_cell.angle_gamma   90.00
#
_symmetry.space_group_name_H-M   'P 1'
#
loop_
_entity.id
_entity.type
_entity.pdbx_description
1 polymer ?
#
loop_
_entity_poly.entity_id
_entity_poly.type
_entity_poly.pdbx_seq_one_letter_code
_entity_poly.pdbx_strand_id
1 'polypeptide(L)'
;QAARLVKTPVPDAYLANRGELAETAGLSLARSLRQQGLIVELDGSGSAFGKQFKRADRSRARWALVLGDEEAERGEVRLKPLQQQGEEITVALRGIAAIVETLRTP
;
A
#
# COMPACT_ATOMS: atom_id res chain seq x y z
N GLN A 1 -24.84 -20.39 10.55
CA GLN A 1 -24.37 -20.06 10.40
C GLN A 1 -23.72 -19.35 10.33
N ALA A 2 -23.71 -19.29 10.72
CA ALA A 2 -23.20 -18.42 10.69
C ALA A 2 -22.26 -18.12 10.35
N ALA A 3 -21.94 -18.34 10.47
CA ALA A 3 -21.04 -17.81 10.27
C ALA A 3 -20.64 -17.48 9.22
N ARG A 4 -21.01 -17.96 8.71
CA ARG A 4 -20.70 -17.64 7.76
C ARG A 4 -20.40 -16.51 7.45
N LEU A 5 -20.33 -16.11 8.06
CA LEU A 5 -20.06 -14.75 7.89
C LEU A 5 -18.62 -14.49 8.08
N VAL A 6 -17.81 -15.09 7.26
CA VAL A 6 -16.41 -14.75 7.20
C VAL A 6 -16.32 -13.47 6.40
N LYS A 7 -16.15 -12.37 7.10
CA LYS A 7 -15.85 -11.13 6.42
C LYS A 7 -14.44 -11.21 5.85
N THR A 8 -14.32 -10.91 4.57
CA THR A 8 -13.01 -10.75 3.99
C THR A 8 -12.30 -9.59 4.69
N PRO A 9 -11.09 -9.79 5.20
CA PRO A 9 -10.41 -8.70 5.88
C PRO A 9 -10.16 -7.54 4.92
N VAL A 10 -10.34 -6.33 5.42
CA VAL A 10 -10.04 -5.13 4.67
C VAL A 10 -8.52 -4.95 4.70
N PRO A 11 -7.88 -4.64 3.56
CA PRO A 11 -6.44 -4.43 3.55
C PRO A 11 -6.04 -3.22 4.41
N ASP A 12 -4.92 -3.34 5.09
CA ASP A 12 -4.31 -2.20 5.77
C ASP A 12 -3.79 -1.21 4.74
N ALA A 13 -3.26 -1.73 3.64
CA ALA A 13 -2.70 -0.92 2.59
C ALA A 13 -2.91 -1.56 1.21
N TYR A 14 -3.12 -0.70 0.23
CA TYR A 14 -3.14 -1.08 -1.19
C TYR A 14 -1.91 -0.46 -1.84
N LEU A 15 -1.03 -1.30 -2.38
CA LEU A 15 0.23 -0.82 -2.94
C LEU A 15 0.10 -0.63 -4.44
N ALA A 16 0.04 0.64 -4.84
CA ALA A 16 0.01 1.02 -6.25
C ALA A 16 1.44 1.24 -6.72
N ASN A 17 1.78 0.66 -7.86
CA ASN A 17 3.14 0.73 -8.37
C ASN A 17 3.12 0.72 -9.89
N ARG A 18 4.03 1.48 -10.49
CA ARG A 18 4.13 1.52 -11.93
C ARG A 18 5.55 1.84 -12.34
N GLY A 19 6.11 0.98 -13.18
CA GLY A 19 7.47 1.08 -13.66
C GLY A 19 8.31 -0.07 -13.15
N GLU A 20 9.39 -0.35 -13.84
CA GLU A 20 10.21 -1.52 -13.56
C GLU A 20 10.85 -1.47 -12.18
N LEU A 21 11.44 -0.32 -11.83
CA LEU A 21 12.03 -0.14 -10.50
C LEU A 21 10.96 -0.19 -9.42
N ALA A 22 9.82 0.44 -9.69
CA ALA A 22 8.72 0.50 -8.74
C ALA A 22 8.14 -0.89 -8.47
N GLU A 23 8.02 -1.71 -9.50
CA GLU A 23 7.49 -3.07 -9.34
C GLU A 23 8.38 -3.93 -8.47
N THR A 24 9.69 -3.83 -8.69
CA THR A 24 10.65 -4.57 -7.87
C THR A 24 10.61 -4.10 -6.41
N ALA A 25 10.65 -2.78 -6.21
CA ALA A 25 10.61 -2.20 -4.87
C ALA A 25 9.28 -2.52 -4.18
N GLY A 26 8.19 -2.46 -4.93
CA GLY A 26 6.85 -2.74 -4.39
C GLY A 26 6.70 -4.17 -3.91
N LEU A 27 7.21 -5.12 -4.68
CA LEU A 27 7.17 -6.52 -4.28
C LEU A 27 7.92 -6.74 -2.97
N SER A 28 9.11 -6.16 -2.86
CA SER A 28 9.93 -6.26 -1.66
C SER A 28 9.24 -5.59 -0.46
N LEU A 29 8.68 -4.41 -0.66
CA LEU A 29 7.99 -3.67 0.39
C LEU A 29 6.76 -4.45 0.88
N ALA A 30 5.95 -4.97 -0.05
CA ALA A 30 4.77 -5.74 0.32
C ALA A 30 5.16 -6.94 1.18
N ARG A 31 6.23 -7.63 0.80
CA ARG A 31 6.70 -8.79 1.56
C ARG A 31 7.10 -8.39 2.97
N SER A 32 7.88 -7.31 3.10
CA SER A 32 8.33 -6.84 4.41
C SER A 32 7.17 -6.46 5.31
N LEU A 33 6.17 -5.77 4.76
CA LEU A 33 5.01 -5.34 5.54
C LEU A 33 4.15 -6.53 5.95
N ARG A 34 3.99 -7.51 5.05
CA ARG A 34 3.24 -8.72 5.38
C ARG A 34 3.91 -9.52 6.49
N GLN A 35 5.25 -9.52 6.51
CA GLN A 35 6.00 -10.16 7.59
C GLN A 35 5.75 -9.50 8.93
N GLN A 36 5.36 -8.23 8.92
CA GLN A 36 5.01 -7.50 10.14
C GLN A 36 3.55 -7.68 10.54
N GLY A 37 2.82 -8.54 9.83
CA GLY A 37 1.44 -8.84 10.15
C GLY A 37 0.41 -7.94 9.48
N LEU A 38 0.83 -7.09 8.54
CA LEU A 38 -0.10 -6.22 7.84
C LEU A 38 -0.70 -6.93 6.64
N ILE A 39 -1.94 -6.58 6.33
CA ILE A 39 -2.61 -7.08 5.14
C ILE A 39 -2.36 -6.07 4.02
N VAL A 40 -1.56 -6.47 3.05
CA VAL A 40 -1.16 -5.59 1.94
C VAL A 40 -1.61 -6.22 0.63
N GLU A 41 -2.37 -5.45 -0.14
CA GLU A 41 -2.74 -5.87 -1.48
C GLU A 41 -1.81 -5.17 -2.47
N LEU A 42 -1.11 -5.96 -3.27
CA LEU A 42 -0.16 -5.44 -4.26
C LEU A 42 -0.83 -5.43 -5.62
N ASP A 43 -0.88 -4.26 -6.26
CA ASP A 43 -1.43 -4.16 -7.61
C ASP A 43 -0.41 -4.70 -8.61
N GLY A 44 -0.76 -5.78 -9.28
CA GLY A 44 0.12 -6.43 -10.26
C GLY A 44 -0.24 -6.11 -11.70
N SER A 45 -1.12 -5.14 -11.94
CA SER A 45 -1.66 -4.92 -13.28
C SER A 45 -0.75 -4.14 -14.21
N GLY A 46 0.14 -3.31 -13.67
CA GLY A 46 0.94 -2.39 -14.48
C GLY A 46 0.13 -1.25 -15.07
N SER A 47 -1.13 -1.09 -14.65
CA SER A 47 -2.01 -0.05 -15.15
C SER A 47 -1.56 1.34 -14.74
N ALA A 48 -2.11 2.36 -15.40
CA ALA A 48 -1.91 3.73 -14.96
C ALA A 48 -2.41 3.91 -13.53
N PHE A 49 -1.80 4.85 -12.81
CA PHE A 49 -2.13 5.06 -11.40
C PHE A 49 -3.61 5.37 -11.17
N GLY A 50 -4.25 6.11 -12.08
CA GLY A 50 -5.68 6.40 -11.93
C GLY A 50 -6.53 5.15 -11.78
N LYS A 51 -6.22 4.12 -12.57
CA LYS A 51 -6.95 2.85 -12.49
C LYS A 51 -6.61 2.10 -11.21
N GLN A 52 -5.35 2.14 -10.80
CA GLN A 52 -4.94 1.49 -9.57
C GLN A 52 -5.59 2.15 -8.35
N PHE A 53 -5.72 3.46 -8.35
CA PHE A 53 -6.37 4.18 -7.26
C PHE A 53 -7.85 3.84 -7.15
N LYS A 54 -8.52 3.61 -8.29
CA LYS A 54 -9.91 3.16 -8.25
C LYS A 54 -10.03 1.79 -7.59
N ARG A 55 -9.10 0.89 -7.87
CA ARG A 55 -9.08 -0.41 -7.22
C ARG A 55 -8.79 -0.29 -5.74
N ALA A 56 -7.88 0.61 -5.37
CA ALA A 56 -7.56 0.86 -3.97
C ALA A 56 -8.80 1.33 -3.22
N ASP A 57 -9.55 2.25 -3.79
CA ASP A 57 -10.79 2.72 -3.18
C ASP A 57 -11.80 1.59 -3.02
N ARG A 58 -11.94 0.75 -4.04
CA ARG A 58 -12.87 -0.36 -3.98
C ARG A 58 -12.47 -1.42 -2.96
N SER A 59 -11.17 -1.57 -2.72
CA SER A 59 -10.68 -2.54 -1.73
C SER A 59 -10.99 -2.12 -0.31
N ARG A 60 -11.31 -0.86 -0.10
CA ARG A 60 -11.53 -0.24 1.21
C ARG A 60 -10.27 -0.23 2.07
N ALA A 61 -9.10 -0.38 1.45
CA ALA A 61 -7.84 -0.28 2.18
C ALA A 61 -7.78 1.06 2.92
N ARG A 62 -7.16 1.04 4.08
CA ARG A 62 -7.03 2.25 4.89
C ARG A 62 -6.01 3.21 4.31
N TRP A 63 -5.01 2.69 3.65
CA TRP A 63 -3.93 3.49 3.08
C TRP A 63 -3.61 3.04 1.67
N ALA A 64 -3.16 3.97 0.84
CA ALA A 64 -2.52 3.63 -0.42
C ALA A 64 -1.02 3.89 -0.26
N LEU A 65 -0.22 2.95 -0.72
CA LEU A 65 1.22 3.13 -0.84
C LEU A 65 1.48 3.36 -2.31
N VAL A 66 2.17 4.45 -2.64
CA VAL A 66 2.35 4.85 -4.03
C VAL A 66 3.83 4.82 -4.38
N LEU A 67 4.16 3.99 -5.36
CA LEU A 67 5.53 3.82 -5.85
C LEU A 67 5.56 3.99 -7.37
N GLY A 68 6.11 5.10 -7.83
CA GLY A 68 6.53 5.25 -9.21
C GLY A 68 8.04 5.04 -9.29
N ASP A 69 8.58 5.05 -10.51
CA ASP A 69 10.02 4.87 -10.67
C ASP A 69 10.83 5.99 -10.02
N GLU A 70 10.27 7.21 -10.00
CA GLU A 70 10.96 8.33 -9.34
C GLU A 70 11.09 8.07 -7.83
N GLU A 71 10.01 7.64 -7.20
CA GLU A 71 10.06 7.30 -5.77
C GLU A 71 11.02 6.16 -5.52
N ALA A 72 10.97 5.13 -6.37
CA ALA A 72 11.85 3.98 -6.21
C ALA A 72 13.33 4.38 -6.33
N GLU A 73 13.64 5.25 -7.29
CA GLU A 73 15.02 5.75 -7.45
C GLU A 73 15.50 6.51 -6.24
N ARG A 74 14.62 7.29 -5.62
CA ARG A 74 14.96 8.05 -4.42
C ARG A 74 14.90 7.22 -3.14
N GLY A 75 14.46 5.96 -3.23
CA GLY A 75 14.31 5.11 -2.06
C GLY A 75 13.18 5.56 -1.16
N GLU A 76 12.09 6.05 -1.75
CA GLU A 76 10.95 6.61 -1.03
C GLU A 76 9.65 5.95 -1.45
N VAL A 77 8.64 6.06 -0.59
CA VAL A 77 7.27 5.65 -0.89
C VAL A 77 6.32 6.69 -0.32
N ARG A 78 5.23 6.95 -1.03
CA ARG A 78 4.22 7.89 -0.54
C ARG A 78 3.09 7.13 0.11
N LEU A 79 2.66 7.59 1.28
CA LEU A 79 1.58 6.98 2.05
C LEU A 79 0.41 7.95 2.03
N LYS A 80 -0.71 7.51 1.47
CA LYS A 80 -1.90 8.34 1.31
C LYS A 80 -3.07 7.73 2.07
N PRO A 81 -3.66 8.45 3.05
CA PRO A 81 -4.84 7.90 3.74
C PRO A 81 -6.03 7.86 2.81
N LEU A 82 -6.81 6.77 2.85
CA LEU A 82 -7.95 6.59 1.94
C LEU A 82 -9.29 6.69 2.63
N GLN A 83 -9.37 6.28 3.89
CA GLN A 83 -10.65 6.21 4.61
C GLN A 83 -10.85 7.36 5.58
N GLN A 84 -9.88 8.22 5.70
CA GLN A 84 -9.94 9.35 6.60
C GLN A 84 -9.23 10.52 5.94
N GLN A 85 -9.51 11.71 6.41
CA GLN A 85 -8.80 12.88 5.94
C GLN A 85 -7.41 12.91 6.54
N GLY A 86 -6.47 13.36 5.76
CA GLY A 86 -5.10 13.46 6.20
C GLY A 86 -4.21 13.74 5.01
N GLU A 87 -3.02 14.19 5.29
CA GLU A 87 -2.08 14.52 4.24
C GLU A 87 -1.29 13.30 3.82
N GLU A 88 -0.94 13.27 2.56
CA GLU A 88 0.00 12.30 2.04
C GLU A 88 1.38 12.59 2.61
N ILE A 89 2.08 11.55 3.04
CA ILE A 89 3.44 11.70 3.54
C ILE A 89 4.39 10.84 2.73
N THR A 90 5.65 11.27 2.68
CA THR A 90 6.69 10.52 1.98
C THR A 90 7.67 10.00 3.02
N VAL A 91 7.96 8.71 2.96
CA VAL A 91 8.87 8.08 3.90
C VAL A 91 9.89 7.22 3.17
N ALA A 92 10.99 6.90 3.83
CA ALA A 92 12.02 6.05 3.24
C ALA A 92 11.52 4.62 3.09
N LEU A 93 11.78 4.01 1.94
CA LEU A 93 11.43 2.62 1.69
C LEU A 93 12.03 1.68 2.73
N ARG A 94 13.26 1.95 3.14
CA ARG A 94 13.94 1.10 4.12
C ARG A 94 13.46 1.35 5.55
N GLY A 95 12.65 2.38 5.76
CA GLY A 95 12.12 2.68 7.09
C GLY A 95 10.88 1.85 7.41
N ILE A 96 11.00 0.53 7.37
CA ILE A 96 9.87 -0.36 7.56
C ILE A 96 9.15 -0.10 8.88
N ALA A 97 9.88 0.12 9.95
CA ALA A 97 9.27 0.38 11.25
C ALA A 97 8.39 1.64 11.22
N ALA A 98 8.86 2.70 10.58
CA ALA A 98 8.09 3.94 10.47
C ALA A 98 6.85 3.74 9.59
N ILE A 99 6.97 2.96 8.53
CA ILE A 99 5.83 2.67 7.67
C ILE A 99 4.79 1.87 8.45
N VAL A 100 5.21 0.82 9.15
CA VAL A 100 4.30 -0.01 9.93
C VAL A 100 3.58 0.83 10.98
N GLU A 101 4.32 1.69 11.68
CA GLU A 101 3.72 2.55 12.70
C GLU A 101 2.64 3.46 12.10
N THR A 102 2.95 4.06 10.96
CA THR A 102 1.98 4.92 10.26
C THR A 102 0.74 4.14 9.85
N LEU A 103 0.93 2.96 9.26
CA LEU A 103 -0.19 2.16 8.78
C LEU A 103 -1.07 1.64 9.91
N ARG A 104 -0.53 1.51 11.12
CA ARG A 104 -1.30 1.08 12.28
C ARG A 104 -1.98 2.22 13.02
N THR A 105 -1.70 3.44 12.65
CA THR A 105 -2.35 4.61 13.25
C THR A 105 -3.83 4.62 12.87
N PRO A 106 -4.75 4.70 13.82
CA PRO A 106 -6.18 4.71 13.54
C PRO A 106 -6.65 5.99 12.83
#